data_1c2bd2f287f43e49dc420aa4a0808c30
#
_entry.id   1c2bd2f287f43e49dc420aa4a0808c30
#
_cell.length_a   1.000
_cell.length_b   1.000
_cell.length_c   1.000
_cell.angle_alpha   90.00
_cell.angle_beta   90.00
_cell.angle_gamma   90.00
#
_symmetry.space_group_name_H-M   'P 1'
#
loop_
_entity.id
_entity.type
_entity.pdbx_description
1 polymer ?
#
loop_
_entity_poly.entity_id
_entity_poly.type
_entity_poly.pdbx_seq_one_letter_code
_entity_poly.pdbx_strand_id
1 'polypeptide(L)'
;MKHLSAVACVFSIAISSLSLVPAGDVIDIGSRRELFIDATLIDSLEGVERRLHHPVPRDVAIIHDAPWEGAGSGYHTVIKDDDIYRMYHRGSALGVKDGRLIIGKQVYCYAESKDGIKFEKPTLGLVEYNGSKENNIIWDGVGVHNFAPFLDANPDCAADARFKALAGTAKEGGLFAFKSADGIHWSLMRKEPVVTEGAFDSQNLAFWDPTAGMYRAYFRTFTKGVTTGKVWKPAGYRAVRVATSRDFLSWGNEADLTYEDSPDEHIYTNQIAPYFRAPHILIGLPTRYVERGWSPSMRKLPQLGHREMRSKAHLRYGTALTEALVMASRNGVHFERWNEAFLRPGPQRPETWQYGQHYVAWHAVETESSLPGAPNELSFYSTEGGWTGDSNAVRRYTLRLDGFVSVNGNSKGGIMTTKPVRFSGRQLKLNFATSAVGQIRVGIQTVDGQAIKGLGLEECSAVFGDSVERTVVWGDRTDLNSLAGELVRLVFEITDGDLYSFQFVDADE
;
A
#
# COMPACT_ATOMS: atom_id res chain seq x y z
N MET A 1 -0.88 85.57 -37.93
CA MET A 1 -0.21 84.32 -37.70
C MET A 1 -0.64 83.83 -36.32
N LYS A 2 -1.56 82.82 -36.26
CA LYS A 2 -2.11 82.31 -35.01
C LYS A 2 -1.54 80.95 -34.82
N HIS A 3 -0.83 80.68 -33.72
CA HIS A 3 -0.33 79.37 -33.32
C HIS A 3 -1.48 78.58 -32.64
N LEU A 4 -1.85 77.42 -33.18
CA LEU A 4 -2.66 76.42 -32.52
C LEU A 4 -1.73 75.43 -31.80
N SER A 5 -1.86 75.33 -30.47
CA SER A 5 -1.23 74.29 -29.67
C SER A 5 -2.20 73.13 -29.53
N ALA A 6 -1.79 71.93 -30.02
CA ALA A 6 -2.55 70.71 -29.83
C ALA A 6 -2.09 70.05 -28.52
N VAL A 7 -3.03 69.80 -27.62
CA VAL A 7 -2.83 69.02 -26.40
C VAL A 7 -3.15 67.56 -26.71
N ALA A 8 -2.14 66.70 -26.61
CA ALA A 8 -2.28 65.27 -26.74
C ALA A 8 -2.58 64.63 -25.37
N CYS A 9 -3.79 64.11 -25.17
CA CYS A 9 -4.10 63.25 -24.02
C CYS A 9 -3.57 61.85 -24.25
N VAL A 10 -2.62 61.45 -23.45
CA VAL A 10 -2.12 60.08 -23.41
C VAL A 10 -3.01 59.30 -22.42
N PHE A 11 -3.83 58.40 -22.95
CA PHE A 11 -4.55 57.37 -22.14
C PHE A 11 -3.56 56.22 -21.85
N SER A 12 -3.13 56.09 -20.62
CA SER A 12 -2.41 54.90 -20.14
C SER A 12 -3.43 53.80 -19.87
N ILE A 13 -3.45 52.80 -20.75
CA ILE A 13 -4.19 51.53 -20.49
C ILE A 13 -3.30 50.67 -19.58
N ALA A 14 -3.70 50.50 -18.34
CA ALA A 14 -3.08 49.51 -17.46
C ALA A 14 -3.50 48.13 -17.91
N ILE A 15 -2.60 47.42 -18.58
CA ILE A 15 -2.75 46.00 -18.90
C ILE A 15 -2.44 45.24 -17.62
N SER A 16 -3.47 44.74 -16.93
CA SER A 16 -3.30 43.77 -15.87
C SER A 16 -2.76 42.49 -16.52
N SER A 17 -1.52 42.15 -16.26
CA SER A 17 -0.95 40.87 -16.65
C SER A 17 -1.62 39.78 -15.80
N LEU A 18 -2.63 39.07 -16.36
CA LEU A 18 -3.00 37.78 -15.84
C LEU A 18 -1.79 36.86 -15.97
N SER A 19 -1.20 36.51 -14.86
CA SER A 19 -0.21 35.45 -14.80
C SER A 19 -0.94 34.13 -15.11
N LEU A 20 -0.83 33.66 -16.34
CA LEU A 20 -1.29 32.31 -16.73
C LEU A 20 -0.39 31.32 -15.98
N VAL A 21 -0.95 30.65 -14.97
CA VAL A 21 -0.31 29.44 -14.38
C VAL A 21 -0.17 28.41 -15.52
N PRO A 22 1.02 27.84 -15.74
CA PRO A 22 1.18 26.82 -16.76
C PRO A 22 0.19 25.66 -16.52
N ALA A 23 -0.48 25.17 -17.56
CA ALA A 23 -1.53 24.17 -17.48
C ALA A 23 -1.07 22.80 -16.89
N GLY A 24 0.22 22.63 -16.57
CA GLY A 24 0.80 21.42 -15.97
C GLY A 24 0.77 21.35 -14.44
N ASP A 25 0.48 22.44 -13.74
CA ASP A 25 0.62 22.52 -12.28
C ASP A 25 -0.70 22.48 -11.50
N VAL A 26 -1.84 22.40 -12.18
CA VAL A 26 -3.15 22.36 -11.55
C VAL A 26 -3.54 20.94 -11.18
N ILE A 27 -3.79 20.69 -9.89
CA ILE A 27 -4.22 19.39 -9.40
C ILE A 27 -5.72 19.45 -9.08
N ASP A 28 -6.52 18.73 -9.86
CA ASP A 28 -7.94 18.56 -9.56
C ASP A 28 -8.12 17.41 -8.57
N ILE A 29 -8.45 17.75 -7.33
CA ILE A 29 -8.68 16.78 -6.26
C ILE A 29 -10.17 16.41 -6.11
N GLY A 30 -11.09 17.15 -6.73
CA GLY A 30 -12.53 16.92 -6.57
C GLY A 30 -12.94 16.87 -5.09
N SER A 31 -13.72 15.85 -4.73
CA SER A 31 -14.07 15.52 -3.33
C SER A 31 -13.26 14.32 -2.78
N ARG A 32 -12.15 13.97 -3.42
CA ARG A 32 -11.32 12.83 -3.00
C ARG A 32 -10.57 13.15 -1.71
N ARG A 33 -10.36 12.10 -0.92
CA ARG A 33 -9.44 12.15 0.22
C ARG A 33 -8.00 12.19 -0.27
N GLU A 34 -7.21 13.13 0.24
CA GLU A 34 -5.82 13.30 -0.14
C GLU A 34 -4.91 13.02 1.05
N LEU A 35 -3.86 12.22 0.82
CA LEU A 35 -2.85 11.83 1.79
C LEU A 35 -1.50 12.49 1.46
N PHE A 36 -0.66 12.65 2.46
CA PHE A 36 0.72 13.16 2.31
C PHE A 36 1.77 12.06 2.18
N ILE A 37 1.35 10.87 1.77
CA ILE A 37 2.23 9.71 1.56
C ILE A 37 3.23 9.93 0.41
N ASP A 38 2.88 10.78 -0.55
CA ASP A 38 3.74 11.32 -1.59
C ASP A 38 3.81 12.86 -1.51
N ALA A 39 4.74 13.48 -2.25
CA ALA A 39 4.91 14.93 -2.29
C ALA A 39 4.04 15.63 -3.33
N THR A 40 3.13 14.95 -4.00
CA THR A 40 2.38 15.48 -5.16
C THR A 40 1.69 16.81 -4.87
N LEU A 41 1.05 16.93 -3.71
CA LEU A 41 0.29 18.12 -3.33
C LEU A 41 1.12 19.22 -2.68
N ILE A 42 2.34 18.92 -2.24
CA ILE A 42 3.15 19.82 -1.44
C ILE A 42 3.89 20.80 -2.34
N ASP A 43 3.76 22.09 -2.06
CA ASP A 43 4.56 23.16 -2.68
C ASP A 43 5.73 23.56 -1.77
N SER A 44 5.47 23.81 -0.47
CA SER A 44 6.51 24.12 0.49
C SER A 44 6.26 23.52 1.88
N LEU A 45 7.35 23.27 2.59
CA LEU A 45 7.40 22.85 3.99
C LEU A 45 8.36 23.80 4.74
N GLU A 46 7.84 24.56 5.70
CA GLU A 46 8.60 25.53 6.48
C GLU A 46 8.45 25.20 7.96
N GLY A 47 9.49 24.64 8.59
CA GLY A 47 9.45 24.21 9.99
C GLY A 47 8.62 22.96 10.28
N VAL A 48 8.08 22.32 9.26
CA VAL A 48 7.39 21.03 9.30
C VAL A 48 8.08 20.05 8.36
N GLU A 49 7.83 18.76 8.55
CA GLU A 49 8.42 17.68 7.73
C GLU A 49 7.39 16.56 7.47
N ARG A 50 7.60 15.79 6.41
CA ARG A 50 6.86 14.53 6.27
C ARG A 50 7.49 13.48 7.16
N ARG A 51 6.66 12.78 7.94
CA ARG A 51 7.06 11.76 8.90
C ARG A 51 6.39 10.43 8.61
N LEU A 52 7.20 9.38 8.44
CA LEU A 52 6.71 8.01 8.35
C LEU A 52 6.28 7.50 9.74
N HIS A 53 5.12 6.86 9.81
CA HIS A 53 4.63 6.19 11.02
C HIS A 53 4.77 4.68 10.89
N HIS A 54 5.02 4.02 12.02
CA HIS A 54 5.26 2.58 12.08
C HIS A 54 4.05 1.86 12.68
N PRO A 55 3.58 0.78 12.04
CA PRO A 55 2.49 -0.02 12.60
C PRO A 55 2.87 -0.64 13.96
N VAL A 56 1.89 -0.68 14.85
CA VAL A 56 2.04 -1.23 16.20
C VAL A 56 1.73 -2.74 16.17
N PRO A 57 2.63 -3.61 16.68
CA PRO A 57 2.38 -5.04 16.74
C PRO A 57 1.22 -5.37 17.68
N ARG A 58 0.34 -6.29 17.24
CA ARG A 58 -0.77 -6.84 17.99
C ARG A 58 -0.60 -8.36 18.15
N ASP A 59 -1.67 -9.05 18.47
CA ASP A 59 -1.68 -10.50 18.63
C ASP A 59 -1.43 -11.25 17.31
N VAL A 60 -1.03 -12.52 17.45
CA VAL A 60 -0.99 -13.45 16.33
C VAL A 60 -2.42 -13.69 15.85
N ALA A 61 -2.67 -13.46 14.56
CA ALA A 61 -3.97 -13.60 13.93
C ALA A 61 -4.28 -15.05 13.53
N ILE A 62 -3.25 -15.80 13.09
CA ILE A 62 -3.36 -17.21 12.71
C ILE A 62 -2.00 -17.91 12.86
N ILE A 63 -2.02 -19.21 13.17
CA ILE A 63 -0.85 -20.09 13.17
C ILE A 63 -1.04 -21.16 12.08
N HIS A 64 0.00 -21.40 11.28
CA HIS A 64 -0.02 -22.39 10.20
C HIS A 64 0.55 -23.72 10.70
N ASP A 65 -0.24 -24.46 11.44
CA ASP A 65 0.12 -25.70 12.15
C ASP A 65 -0.65 -26.94 11.67
N ALA A 66 -1.52 -26.80 10.66
CA ALA A 66 -2.23 -27.92 10.08
C ALA A 66 -1.28 -28.84 9.27
N PRO A 67 -1.61 -30.13 9.08
CA PRO A 67 -0.75 -31.10 8.39
C PRO A 67 -0.36 -30.73 6.94
N TRP A 68 -1.12 -29.85 6.31
CA TRP A 68 -0.83 -29.31 4.96
C TRP A 68 -0.18 -27.93 4.98
N GLU A 69 0.09 -27.37 6.14
CA GLU A 69 0.76 -26.12 6.38
C GLU A 69 2.18 -26.33 6.90
N GLY A 70 2.78 -25.34 7.52
CA GLY A 70 4.10 -25.39 8.15
C GLY A 70 4.94 -24.15 7.88
N ALA A 71 6.23 -24.25 8.14
CA ALA A 71 7.18 -23.13 8.03
C ALA A 71 7.33 -22.54 6.60
N GLY A 72 6.83 -23.23 5.59
CA GLY A 72 6.78 -22.74 4.21
C GLY A 72 5.48 -22.03 3.82
N SER A 73 4.51 -21.93 4.74
CA SER A 73 3.26 -21.19 4.47
C SER A 73 3.55 -19.72 4.25
N GLY A 74 2.80 -19.08 3.33
CA GLY A 74 3.11 -17.70 2.96
C GLY A 74 2.26 -17.18 1.80
N TYR A 75 2.65 -16.03 1.28
CA TYR A 75 1.92 -15.32 0.21
C TYR A 75 0.47 -15.07 0.56
N HIS A 76 0.28 -14.41 1.71
CA HIS A 76 -1.03 -14.11 2.25
C HIS A 76 -1.71 -12.99 1.48
N THR A 77 -3.01 -13.14 1.30
CA THR A 77 -3.92 -12.08 0.86
C THR A 77 -5.04 -11.96 1.89
N VAL A 78 -5.38 -10.75 2.32
CA VAL A 78 -6.51 -10.51 3.22
C VAL A 78 -7.49 -9.57 2.53
N ILE A 79 -8.76 -9.97 2.42
CA ILE A 79 -9.82 -9.22 1.77
C ILE A 79 -10.95 -9.02 2.78
N LYS A 80 -11.42 -7.79 2.93
CA LYS A 80 -12.71 -7.51 3.60
C LYS A 80 -13.80 -7.65 2.54
N ASP A 81 -14.70 -8.59 2.75
CA ASP A 81 -15.83 -8.90 1.87
C ASP A 81 -17.11 -8.80 2.69
N ASP A 82 -17.77 -7.65 2.63
CA ASP A 82 -18.89 -7.27 3.50
C ASP A 82 -18.52 -7.44 5.00
N ASP A 83 -19.17 -8.35 5.70
CA ASP A 83 -18.97 -8.61 7.14
C ASP A 83 -17.93 -9.71 7.44
N ILE A 84 -17.21 -10.20 6.43
CA ILE A 84 -16.24 -11.28 6.56
C ILE A 84 -14.86 -10.79 6.10
N TYR A 85 -13.84 -11.10 6.89
CA TYR A 85 -12.44 -10.98 6.50
C TYR A 85 -11.95 -12.33 6.02
N ARG A 86 -11.54 -12.41 4.75
CA ARG A 86 -11.05 -13.61 4.09
C ARG A 86 -9.54 -13.59 4.04
N MET A 87 -8.89 -14.65 4.49
CA MET A 87 -7.44 -14.81 4.34
C MET A 87 -7.15 -15.99 3.43
N TYR A 88 -6.31 -15.76 2.46
CA TYR A 88 -5.83 -16.78 1.53
C TYR A 88 -4.32 -16.92 1.70
N HIS A 89 -3.81 -18.15 1.65
CA HIS A 89 -2.38 -18.38 1.81
C HIS A 89 -1.94 -19.72 1.21
N ARG A 90 -0.69 -19.80 0.81
CA ARG A 90 -0.07 -21.07 0.49
C ARG A 90 0.20 -21.83 1.79
N GLY A 91 -0.23 -23.09 1.86
CA GLY A 91 0.18 -24.07 2.86
C GLY A 91 1.37 -24.91 2.33
N SER A 92 2.43 -25.06 3.11
CA SER A 92 3.58 -25.90 2.75
C SER A 92 4.49 -26.12 3.94
N ALA A 93 4.94 -27.35 4.12
CA ALA A 93 6.11 -27.63 4.96
C ALA A 93 7.40 -27.13 4.29
N LEU A 94 8.33 -26.66 5.11
CA LEU A 94 9.66 -26.22 4.66
C LEU A 94 10.72 -26.63 5.68
N GLY A 95 11.81 -27.21 5.21
CA GLY A 95 12.89 -27.62 6.08
C GLY A 95 14.21 -27.79 5.33
N VAL A 96 15.25 -28.18 6.07
CA VAL A 96 16.55 -28.54 5.52
C VAL A 96 16.95 -29.91 6.05
N LYS A 97 17.22 -30.86 5.16
CA LYS A 97 17.73 -32.19 5.48
C LYS A 97 19.00 -32.47 4.67
N ASP A 98 20.04 -32.97 5.30
CA ASP A 98 21.32 -33.28 4.69
C ASP A 98 21.90 -32.14 3.82
N GLY A 99 21.76 -30.89 4.30
CA GLY A 99 22.21 -29.68 3.59
C GLY A 99 21.38 -29.31 2.34
N ARG A 100 20.21 -29.92 2.15
CA ARG A 100 19.31 -29.61 1.03
C ARG A 100 18.00 -29.09 1.52
N LEU A 101 17.47 -28.13 0.77
CA LEU A 101 16.12 -27.59 1.01
C LEU A 101 15.08 -28.67 0.68
N ILE A 102 14.15 -28.90 1.61
CA ILE A 102 12.99 -29.77 1.43
C ILE A 102 11.74 -28.91 1.47
N ILE A 103 10.96 -28.97 0.39
CA ILE A 103 9.68 -28.28 0.27
C ILE A 103 8.60 -29.37 0.20
N GLY A 104 7.64 -29.33 1.10
CA GLY A 104 6.48 -30.22 1.09
C GLY A 104 5.54 -29.97 -0.10
N LYS A 105 4.52 -30.82 -0.23
CA LYS A 105 3.42 -30.58 -1.17
C LYS A 105 2.84 -29.18 -0.86
N GLN A 106 2.71 -28.36 -1.88
CA GLN A 106 2.08 -27.03 -1.77
C GLN A 106 0.59 -27.19 -2.04
N VAL A 107 -0.20 -26.49 -1.25
CA VAL A 107 -1.64 -26.33 -1.40
C VAL A 107 -2.00 -24.86 -1.16
N TYR A 108 -3.18 -24.45 -1.61
CA TYR A 108 -3.67 -23.10 -1.31
C TYR A 108 -4.85 -23.17 -0.37
N CYS A 109 -4.79 -22.43 0.72
CA CYS A 109 -5.67 -22.53 1.86
C CYS A 109 -6.50 -21.26 2.05
N TYR A 110 -7.61 -21.41 2.75
CA TYR A 110 -8.54 -20.36 3.12
C TYR A 110 -8.73 -20.33 4.64
N ALA A 111 -8.83 -19.13 5.18
CA ALA A 111 -9.26 -18.86 6.54
C ALA A 111 -10.15 -17.63 6.56
N GLU A 112 -10.98 -17.50 7.57
CA GLU A 112 -11.92 -16.39 7.69
C GLU A 112 -12.00 -15.84 9.12
N SER A 113 -12.47 -14.58 9.22
CA SER A 113 -12.65 -13.89 10.49
C SER A 113 -13.87 -12.96 10.39
N LYS A 114 -14.57 -12.76 11.50
CA LYS A 114 -15.67 -11.78 11.61
C LYS A 114 -15.18 -10.38 12.01
N ASP A 115 -14.03 -10.32 12.65
CA ASP A 115 -13.48 -9.08 13.23
C ASP A 115 -12.13 -8.64 12.60
N GLY A 116 -11.53 -9.52 11.76
CA GLY A 116 -10.18 -9.30 11.23
C GLY A 116 -9.06 -9.44 12.27
N ILE A 117 -9.35 -9.94 13.47
CA ILE A 117 -8.37 -10.09 14.57
C ILE A 117 -7.87 -11.51 14.66
N LYS A 118 -8.79 -12.49 14.69
CA LYS A 118 -8.49 -13.92 14.73
C LYS A 118 -9.13 -14.61 13.54
N PHE A 119 -8.35 -15.45 12.86
CA PHE A 119 -8.80 -16.19 11.70
C PHE A 119 -8.97 -17.67 12.06
N GLU A 120 -10.08 -18.24 11.61
CA GLU A 120 -10.45 -19.64 11.74
C GLU A 120 -10.26 -20.36 10.41
N LYS A 121 -9.98 -21.65 10.46
CA LYS A 121 -9.78 -22.53 9.31
C LYS A 121 -11.02 -23.43 9.15
N PRO A 122 -12.01 -23.07 8.32
CA PRO A 122 -13.20 -23.88 8.15
C PRO A 122 -12.89 -25.18 7.40
N THR A 123 -13.61 -26.26 7.70
CA THR A 123 -13.58 -27.48 6.88
C THR A 123 -14.42 -27.26 5.62
N LEU A 124 -13.78 -27.22 4.45
CA LEU A 124 -14.43 -26.95 3.17
C LEU A 124 -14.78 -28.22 2.37
N GLY A 125 -14.04 -29.31 2.56
CA GLY A 125 -14.32 -30.58 1.91
C GLY A 125 -14.00 -30.63 0.40
N LEU A 126 -13.25 -29.66 -0.14
CA LEU A 126 -13.02 -29.50 -1.58
C LEU A 126 -11.90 -30.39 -2.12
N VAL A 127 -10.76 -30.39 -1.44
CA VAL A 127 -9.53 -31.05 -1.89
C VAL A 127 -9.17 -32.17 -0.95
N GLU A 128 -8.80 -33.33 -1.50
CA GLU A 128 -8.28 -34.44 -0.71
C GLU A 128 -6.79 -34.24 -0.41
N TYR A 129 -6.43 -34.34 0.87
CA TYR A 129 -5.05 -34.31 1.32
C TYR A 129 -4.79 -35.50 2.26
N ASN A 130 -3.85 -36.39 1.88
CA ASN A 130 -3.50 -37.62 2.65
C ASN A 130 -4.73 -38.49 3.03
N GLY A 131 -5.68 -38.64 2.12
CA GLY A 131 -6.86 -39.49 2.32
C GLY A 131 -8.01 -38.83 3.09
N SER A 132 -7.92 -37.52 3.39
CA SER A 132 -8.99 -36.78 4.08
C SER A 132 -9.34 -35.50 3.33
N LYS A 133 -10.63 -35.13 3.39
CA LYS A 133 -11.13 -33.81 2.94
C LYS A 133 -11.46 -32.87 4.10
N GLU A 134 -11.15 -33.27 5.34
CA GLU A 134 -11.33 -32.43 6.53
C GLU A 134 -10.22 -31.36 6.60
N ASN A 135 -10.32 -30.38 5.71
CA ASN A 135 -9.32 -29.32 5.56
C ASN A 135 -9.93 -28.04 4.96
N ASN A 136 -9.14 -26.95 5.00
CA ASN A 136 -9.46 -25.65 4.43
C ASN A 136 -8.77 -25.37 3.09
N ILE A 137 -8.38 -26.42 2.36
CA ILE A 137 -7.71 -26.29 1.08
C ILE A 137 -8.73 -25.94 -0.01
N ILE A 138 -8.45 -24.88 -0.78
CA ILE A 138 -9.30 -24.43 -1.90
C ILE A 138 -8.71 -24.76 -3.26
N TRP A 139 -7.37 -25.02 -3.35
CA TRP A 139 -6.71 -25.29 -4.61
C TRP A 139 -5.41 -26.08 -4.41
N ASP A 140 -5.10 -27.02 -5.31
CA ASP A 140 -3.85 -27.79 -5.33
C ASP A 140 -3.30 -28.05 -6.75
N GLY A 141 -3.79 -27.26 -7.73
CA GLY A 141 -3.41 -27.35 -9.14
C GLY A 141 -2.32 -26.36 -9.55
N VAL A 142 -2.30 -26.03 -10.85
CA VAL A 142 -1.41 -25.02 -11.42
C VAL A 142 -1.52 -23.69 -10.67
N GLY A 143 -0.39 -22.99 -10.48
CA GLY A 143 -0.36 -21.71 -9.79
C GLY A 143 -0.41 -21.77 -8.26
N VAL A 144 -0.48 -22.95 -7.67
CA VAL A 144 -0.57 -23.13 -6.19
C VAL A 144 0.56 -22.45 -5.41
N HIS A 145 1.69 -22.21 -6.07
CA HIS A 145 2.86 -21.60 -5.42
C HIS A 145 2.59 -20.19 -4.89
N ASN A 146 1.83 -19.40 -5.64
CA ASN A 146 1.71 -17.93 -5.41
C ASN A 146 0.34 -17.38 -5.82
N PHE A 147 -0.70 -18.15 -5.61
CA PHE A 147 -2.08 -17.77 -5.91
C PHE A 147 -2.46 -16.49 -5.16
N ALA A 148 -2.88 -15.43 -5.86
CA ALA A 148 -3.15 -14.13 -5.28
C ALA A 148 -4.57 -13.63 -5.62
N PRO A 149 -5.58 -14.01 -4.81
CA PRO A 149 -6.97 -13.59 -5.01
C PRO A 149 -7.19 -12.11 -4.74
N PHE A 150 -8.14 -11.52 -5.45
CA PHE A 150 -8.69 -10.19 -5.17
C PHE A 150 -10.19 -10.15 -5.45
N LEU A 151 -10.88 -9.23 -4.79
CA LEU A 151 -12.26 -8.88 -5.08
C LEU A 151 -12.25 -7.87 -6.24
N ASP A 152 -12.93 -8.20 -7.32
CA ASP A 152 -12.89 -7.39 -8.53
C ASP A 152 -13.83 -6.18 -8.43
N ALA A 153 -13.24 -4.98 -8.44
CA ALA A 153 -13.96 -3.72 -8.40
C ALA A 153 -14.36 -3.20 -9.80
N ASN A 154 -14.18 -3.98 -10.86
CA ASN A 154 -14.64 -3.61 -12.19
C ASN A 154 -16.18 -3.57 -12.21
N PRO A 155 -16.81 -2.42 -12.54
CA PRO A 155 -18.27 -2.32 -12.58
C PRO A 155 -18.95 -3.28 -13.56
N ASP A 156 -18.21 -3.72 -14.60
CA ASP A 156 -18.68 -4.67 -15.62
C ASP A 156 -18.30 -6.12 -15.29
N CYS A 157 -17.88 -6.39 -14.04
CA CYS A 157 -17.47 -7.73 -13.63
C CYS A 157 -18.63 -8.71 -13.68
N ALA A 158 -18.43 -9.86 -14.33
CA ALA A 158 -19.44 -10.94 -14.35
C ALA A 158 -19.60 -11.54 -12.95
N ALA A 159 -20.84 -11.90 -12.59
CA ALA A 159 -21.16 -12.44 -11.26
C ALA A 159 -20.39 -13.73 -10.92
N ASP A 160 -20.09 -14.57 -11.91
CA ASP A 160 -19.30 -15.80 -11.76
C ASP A 160 -17.78 -15.56 -11.67
N ALA A 161 -17.34 -14.29 -11.76
CA ALA A 161 -15.96 -13.84 -11.71
C ALA A 161 -15.74 -12.70 -10.69
N ARG A 162 -16.63 -12.58 -9.69
CA ARG A 162 -16.56 -11.58 -8.62
C ARG A 162 -15.20 -11.57 -7.92
N PHE A 163 -14.58 -12.73 -7.78
CA PHE A 163 -13.18 -12.86 -7.39
C PHE A 163 -12.34 -13.32 -8.58
N LYS A 164 -11.15 -12.77 -8.68
CA LYS A 164 -10.14 -13.16 -9.67
C LYS A 164 -8.80 -13.39 -8.99
N ALA A 165 -7.89 -14.09 -9.67
CA ALA A 165 -6.53 -14.26 -9.23
C ALA A 165 -5.57 -14.38 -10.41
N LEU A 166 -4.32 -13.94 -10.22
CA LEU A 166 -3.18 -14.37 -11.02
C LEU A 166 -2.32 -15.32 -10.19
N ALA A 167 -1.85 -16.39 -10.80
CA ALA A 167 -0.97 -17.35 -10.15
C ALA A 167 -0.17 -18.14 -11.18
N GLY A 168 1.02 -18.59 -10.80
CA GLY A 168 1.86 -19.42 -11.65
C GLY A 168 3.34 -19.09 -11.53
N THR A 169 4.16 -19.95 -12.09
CA THR A 169 5.60 -19.84 -12.09
C THR A 169 6.17 -19.96 -13.51
N ALA A 170 7.41 -19.54 -13.72
CA ALA A 170 8.08 -19.72 -15.00
C ALA A 170 8.17 -21.20 -15.41
N LYS A 171 8.24 -22.13 -14.42
CA LYS A 171 8.26 -23.59 -14.69
C LYS A 171 6.93 -24.09 -15.23
N GLU A 172 5.82 -23.47 -14.84
CA GLU A 172 4.47 -23.76 -15.31
C GLU A 172 4.14 -23.06 -16.66
N GLY A 173 5.03 -22.19 -17.12
CA GLY A 173 4.90 -21.44 -18.37
C GLY A 173 4.51 -19.99 -18.21
N GLY A 174 4.18 -19.53 -17.01
CA GLY A 174 3.78 -18.15 -16.73
C GLY A 174 2.69 -18.02 -15.70
N LEU A 175 2.02 -16.87 -15.68
CA LEU A 175 0.87 -16.59 -14.81
C LEU A 175 -0.44 -16.97 -15.53
N PHE A 176 -1.29 -17.66 -14.80
CA PHE A 176 -2.63 -18.06 -15.23
C PHE A 176 -3.70 -17.17 -14.60
N ALA A 177 -4.80 -16.97 -15.31
CA ALA A 177 -5.95 -16.21 -14.82
C ALA A 177 -7.01 -17.16 -14.26
N PHE A 178 -7.49 -16.83 -13.07
CA PHE A 178 -8.50 -17.59 -12.34
C PHE A 178 -9.71 -16.71 -12.02
N LYS A 179 -10.88 -17.35 -11.86
CA LYS A 179 -12.11 -16.73 -11.40
C LYS A 179 -12.82 -17.57 -10.35
N SER A 180 -13.64 -16.90 -9.55
CA SER A 180 -14.56 -17.50 -8.59
C SER A 180 -15.74 -16.56 -8.35
N ALA A 181 -16.93 -17.10 -8.15
CA ALA A 181 -18.11 -16.35 -7.74
C ALA A 181 -18.12 -16.03 -6.24
N ASP A 182 -17.54 -16.91 -5.43
CA ASP A 182 -17.66 -16.90 -3.95
C ASP A 182 -16.30 -16.79 -3.22
N GLY A 183 -15.19 -16.81 -3.96
CA GLY A 183 -13.84 -16.79 -3.39
C GLY A 183 -13.35 -18.13 -2.82
N ILE A 184 -14.14 -19.19 -2.94
CA ILE A 184 -13.87 -20.54 -2.42
C ILE A 184 -13.73 -21.55 -3.57
N HIS A 185 -14.67 -21.55 -4.52
CA HIS A 185 -14.70 -22.44 -5.66
C HIS A 185 -14.03 -21.75 -6.86
N TRP A 186 -12.83 -22.21 -7.21
CA TRP A 186 -11.99 -21.59 -8.24
C TRP A 186 -11.95 -22.39 -9.54
N SER A 187 -11.79 -21.69 -10.63
CA SER A 187 -11.56 -22.27 -11.96
C SER A 187 -10.63 -21.41 -12.79
N LEU A 188 -9.91 -22.03 -13.72
CA LEU A 188 -9.14 -21.31 -14.73
C LEU A 188 -10.08 -20.57 -15.69
N MET A 189 -9.76 -19.32 -16.01
CA MET A 189 -10.46 -18.58 -17.06
C MET A 189 -10.08 -19.08 -18.48
N ARG A 190 -8.83 -19.56 -18.62
CA ARG A 190 -8.35 -20.27 -19.81
C ARG A 190 -7.18 -21.20 -19.45
N LYS A 191 -6.88 -22.17 -20.32
CA LYS A 191 -5.84 -23.20 -20.07
C LYS A 191 -4.41 -22.67 -20.23
N GLU A 192 -4.21 -21.66 -21.06
CA GLU A 192 -2.89 -21.08 -21.34
C GLU A 192 -2.58 -19.95 -20.35
N PRO A 193 -1.31 -19.72 -20.03
CA PRO A 193 -0.91 -18.57 -19.23
C PRO A 193 -1.23 -17.24 -19.93
N VAL A 194 -1.50 -16.20 -19.14
CA VAL A 194 -1.85 -14.86 -19.63
C VAL A 194 -0.67 -13.90 -19.61
N VAL A 195 0.36 -14.16 -18.78
CA VAL A 195 1.64 -13.45 -18.75
C VAL A 195 2.76 -14.48 -18.75
N THR A 196 3.69 -14.42 -19.72
CA THR A 196 4.70 -15.46 -19.95
C THR A 196 6.14 -15.01 -19.68
N GLU A 197 6.36 -13.70 -19.53
CA GLU A 197 7.69 -13.12 -19.28
C GLU A 197 7.77 -12.48 -17.91
N GLY A 198 8.64 -12.99 -17.03
CA GLY A 198 8.84 -12.50 -15.68
C GLY A 198 9.50 -13.52 -14.77
N ALA A 199 9.83 -13.10 -13.56
CA ALA A 199 10.43 -13.93 -12.53
C ALA A 199 9.39 -14.31 -11.46
N PHE A 200 8.41 -15.09 -11.83
CA PHE A 200 7.15 -15.31 -11.11
C PHE A 200 7.25 -16.08 -9.78
N ASP A 201 8.43 -16.49 -9.34
CA ASP A 201 8.67 -17.08 -8.01
C ASP A 201 8.56 -15.97 -6.92
N SER A 202 7.38 -15.37 -6.82
CA SER A 202 6.99 -14.32 -5.88
C SER A 202 5.46 -14.25 -5.84
N GLN A 203 4.88 -13.47 -4.94
CA GLN A 203 3.46 -13.12 -5.01
C GLN A 203 3.28 -12.10 -6.14
N ASN A 204 2.54 -12.50 -7.17
CA ASN A 204 2.25 -11.67 -8.33
C ASN A 204 0.80 -11.24 -8.23
N LEU A 205 0.55 -9.93 -8.33
CA LEU A 205 -0.72 -9.31 -7.97
C LEU A 205 -1.44 -8.79 -9.20
N ALA A 206 -2.77 -8.77 -9.15
CA ALA A 206 -3.56 -8.01 -10.11
C ALA A 206 -4.83 -7.46 -9.45
N PHE A 207 -5.31 -6.33 -9.93
CA PHE A 207 -6.54 -5.70 -9.46
C PHE A 207 -7.11 -4.77 -10.55
N TRP A 208 -8.36 -4.38 -10.38
CA TRP A 208 -8.96 -3.30 -11.14
C TRP A 208 -8.53 -1.95 -10.58
N ASP A 209 -7.97 -1.09 -11.42
CA ASP A 209 -7.67 0.30 -11.07
C ASP A 209 -8.86 1.18 -11.50
N PRO A 210 -9.69 1.65 -10.57
CA PRO A 210 -10.88 2.43 -10.91
C PRO A 210 -10.55 3.81 -11.49
N THR A 211 -9.36 4.34 -11.20
CA THR A 211 -8.91 5.63 -11.72
C THR A 211 -8.47 5.51 -13.18
N ALA A 212 -7.81 4.40 -13.52
CA ALA A 212 -7.34 4.14 -14.88
C ALA A 212 -8.39 3.42 -15.74
N GLY A 213 -9.46 2.85 -15.15
CA GLY A 213 -10.48 2.08 -15.85
C GLY A 213 -9.92 0.82 -16.52
N MET A 214 -8.96 0.15 -15.88
CA MET A 214 -8.31 -1.06 -16.40
C MET A 214 -7.73 -1.92 -15.28
N TYR A 215 -7.46 -3.19 -15.59
CA TYR A 215 -6.69 -4.05 -14.70
C TYR A 215 -5.21 -3.69 -14.77
N ARG A 216 -4.53 -3.75 -13.62
CA ARG A 216 -3.07 -3.73 -13.50
C ARG A 216 -2.60 -5.06 -12.92
N ALA A 217 -1.48 -5.58 -13.44
CA ALA A 217 -0.76 -6.70 -12.84
C ALA A 217 0.64 -6.25 -12.44
N TYR A 218 1.05 -6.58 -11.22
CA TYR A 218 2.40 -6.31 -10.70
C TYR A 218 3.09 -7.62 -10.38
N PHE A 219 4.18 -7.88 -11.07
CA PHE A 219 4.91 -9.13 -10.94
C PHE A 219 6.42 -8.92 -10.88
N ARG A 220 7.11 -9.88 -10.29
CA ARG A 220 8.54 -9.81 -10.12
C ARG A 220 9.29 -9.95 -11.44
N THR A 221 10.30 -9.12 -11.59
CA THR A 221 11.35 -9.22 -12.60
C THR A 221 12.74 -9.09 -11.95
N PHE A 222 13.79 -8.98 -12.75
CA PHE A 222 15.13 -8.59 -12.32
C PHE A 222 15.62 -7.44 -13.18
N THR A 223 16.41 -6.54 -12.61
CA THR A 223 16.92 -5.35 -13.32
C THR A 223 17.85 -5.73 -14.47
N LYS A 224 18.40 -6.94 -14.47
CA LYS A 224 19.29 -7.48 -15.51
C LYS A 224 19.04 -8.98 -15.70
N GLY A 225 19.54 -9.52 -16.81
CA GLY A 225 19.43 -10.94 -17.12
C GLY A 225 18.15 -11.30 -17.86
N VAL A 226 17.86 -12.58 -17.95
CA VAL A 226 16.68 -13.13 -18.66
C VAL A 226 15.96 -14.12 -17.75
N THR A 227 14.66 -13.97 -17.60
CA THR A 227 13.81 -14.84 -16.78
C THR A 227 12.55 -15.22 -17.55
N THR A 228 12.67 -16.26 -18.38
CA THR A 228 11.54 -16.84 -19.13
C THR A 228 11.39 -18.30 -18.73
N GLY A 229 10.28 -18.95 -19.13
CA GLY A 229 10.09 -20.38 -18.91
C GLY A 229 11.18 -21.26 -19.53
N LYS A 230 11.90 -20.76 -20.54
CA LYS A 230 12.98 -21.47 -21.23
C LYS A 230 14.39 -21.11 -20.74
N VAL A 231 14.57 -19.89 -20.22
CA VAL A 231 15.88 -19.36 -19.78
C VAL A 231 15.75 -18.71 -18.43
N TRP A 232 16.48 -19.25 -17.46
CA TRP A 232 16.52 -18.68 -16.11
C TRP A 232 17.96 -18.25 -15.77
N LYS A 233 18.27 -17.00 -16.07
CA LYS A 233 19.56 -16.34 -15.78
C LYS A 233 19.30 -14.96 -15.19
N PRO A 234 18.73 -14.88 -13.96
CA PRO A 234 18.48 -13.60 -13.30
C PRO A 234 19.81 -12.93 -12.93
N ALA A 235 19.86 -11.60 -13.06
CA ALA A 235 21.00 -10.78 -12.66
C ALA A 235 20.52 -9.42 -12.13
N GLY A 236 21.38 -8.72 -11.40
CA GLY A 236 21.06 -7.45 -10.76
C GLY A 236 20.13 -7.62 -9.56
N TYR A 237 19.20 -6.71 -9.37
CA TYR A 237 18.28 -6.69 -8.25
C TYR A 237 16.91 -7.28 -8.62
N ARG A 238 16.22 -7.89 -7.62
CA ARG A 238 14.79 -8.18 -7.75
C ARG A 238 14.03 -6.88 -7.89
N ALA A 239 13.22 -6.78 -8.92
CA ALA A 239 12.45 -5.59 -9.27
C ALA A 239 11.00 -5.97 -9.56
N VAL A 240 10.17 -4.99 -9.80
CA VAL A 240 8.74 -5.15 -10.08
C VAL A 240 8.45 -4.56 -11.46
N ARG A 241 7.64 -5.28 -12.23
CA ARG A 241 7.09 -4.84 -13.52
C ARG A 241 5.58 -4.74 -13.42
N VAL A 242 5.01 -3.75 -14.07
CA VAL A 242 3.57 -3.61 -14.26
C VAL A 242 3.19 -3.97 -15.70
N ALA A 243 2.04 -4.60 -15.87
CA ALA A 243 1.32 -4.73 -17.14
C ALA A 243 -0.14 -4.31 -16.96
N THR A 244 -0.81 -3.95 -18.05
CA THR A 244 -2.22 -3.54 -18.02
C THR A 244 -3.07 -4.43 -18.93
N SER A 245 -4.38 -4.53 -18.60
CA SER A 245 -5.36 -5.30 -19.37
C SER A 245 -6.74 -4.66 -19.27
N ARG A 246 -7.56 -4.83 -20.31
CA ARG A 246 -8.98 -4.43 -20.28
C ARG A 246 -9.92 -5.60 -19.94
N ASP A 247 -9.47 -6.83 -20.19
CA ASP A 247 -10.29 -8.05 -20.11
C ASP A 247 -9.76 -9.09 -19.10
N PHE A 248 -8.65 -8.76 -18.41
CA PHE A 248 -7.93 -9.66 -17.50
C PHE A 248 -7.24 -10.86 -18.19
N LEU A 249 -7.37 -11.02 -19.49
CA LEU A 249 -6.82 -12.14 -20.26
C LEU A 249 -5.73 -11.73 -21.24
N SER A 250 -5.79 -10.51 -21.75
CA SER A 250 -4.84 -9.94 -22.71
C SER A 250 -4.05 -8.83 -22.02
N TRP A 251 -2.79 -9.11 -21.70
CA TRP A 251 -1.91 -8.19 -20.97
C TRP A 251 -0.89 -7.55 -21.90
N GLY A 252 -0.58 -6.27 -21.66
CA GLY A 252 0.38 -5.49 -22.44
C GLY A 252 0.81 -4.21 -21.72
N ASN A 253 1.42 -3.27 -22.44
CA ASN A 253 1.95 -2.01 -21.92
C ASN A 253 2.86 -2.22 -20.70
N GLU A 254 3.78 -3.17 -20.82
CA GLU A 254 4.70 -3.50 -19.72
C GLU A 254 5.67 -2.35 -19.44
N ALA A 255 5.86 -2.03 -18.17
CA ALA A 255 6.85 -1.07 -17.71
C ALA A 255 7.48 -1.54 -16.39
N ASP A 256 8.78 -1.38 -16.25
CA ASP A 256 9.46 -1.56 -14.97
C ASP A 256 9.15 -0.38 -14.06
N LEU A 257 8.92 -0.67 -12.77
CA LEU A 257 8.67 0.40 -11.81
C LEU A 257 9.93 1.26 -11.63
N THR A 258 9.71 2.55 -11.46
CA THR A 258 10.74 3.52 -11.16
C THR A 258 10.52 4.13 -9.78
N TYR A 259 11.62 4.47 -9.13
CA TYR A 259 11.61 5.06 -7.78
C TYR A 259 12.48 6.32 -7.78
N GLU A 260 11.94 7.41 -7.26
CA GLU A 260 12.69 8.64 -7.07
C GLU A 260 13.48 8.57 -5.77
N ASP A 261 14.71 9.09 -5.78
CA ASP A 261 15.60 9.22 -4.61
C ASP A 261 15.76 7.94 -3.76
N SER A 262 15.72 6.79 -4.42
CA SER A 262 15.82 5.50 -3.74
C SER A 262 17.02 4.69 -4.23
N PRO A 263 17.73 3.99 -3.32
CA PRO A 263 18.86 3.17 -3.70
C PRO A 263 18.40 1.92 -4.46
N ASP A 264 19.29 1.40 -5.31
CA ASP A 264 19.13 0.09 -5.93
C ASP A 264 19.21 -1.02 -4.86
N GLU A 265 18.11 -1.73 -4.67
CA GLU A 265 18.03 -2.83 -3.70
C GLU A 265 17.00 -3.89 -4.13
N HIS A 266 17.06 -5.07 -3.49
CA HIS A 266 16.12 -6.14 -3.81
C HIS A 266 14.73 -5.86 -3.24
N ILE A 267 13.74 -5.75 -4.12
CA ILE A 267 12.30 -5.72 -3.80
C ILE A 267 11.73 -7.13 -4.05
N TYR A 268 11.46 -7.87 -2.98
CA TYR A 268 11.08 -9.29 -3.06
C TYR A 268 9.61 -9.49 -3.42
N THR A 269 8.71 -8.83 -2.71
CA THR A 269 7.27 -8.71 -3.00
C THR A 269 6.91 -7.25 -3.16
N ASN A 270 5.72 -6.91 -3.62
CA ASN A 270 5.33 -5.52 -3.88
C ASN A 270 4.07 -5.05 -3.14
N GLN A 271 3.09 -5.91 -2.92
CA GLN A 271 1.82 -5.71 -2.20
C GLN A 271 1.08 -4.41 -2.58
N ILE A 272 1.15 -4.05 -3.88
CA ILE A 272 0.52 -2.85 -4.41
C ILE A 272 -0.99 -3.07 -4.55
N ALA A 273 -1.77 -2.09 -4.08
CA ALA A 273 -3.23 -2.04 -4.25
C ALA A 273 -3.71 -0.58 -4.24
N PRO A 274 -4.87 -0.26 -4.83
CA PRO A 274 -5.56 0.98 -4.56
C PRO A 274 -5.86 1.10 -3.07
N TYR A 275 -5.60 2.27 -2.48
CA TYR A 275 -5.96 2.49 -1.09
C TYR A 275 -7.48 2.69 -0.99
N PHE A 276 -8.18 1.86 -0.25
CA PHE A 276 -9.65 1.81 -0.28
C PHE A 276 -10.34 3.13 0.10
N ARG A 277 -9.69 3.99 0.92
CA ARG A 277 -10.20 5.32 1.29
C ARG A 277 -9.83 6.41 0.26
N ALA A 278 -8.82 6.15 -0.59
CA ALA A 278 -8.34 7.05 -1.64
C ALA A 278 -7.85 6.24 -2.85
N PRO A 279 -8.78 5.63 -3.65
CA PRO A 279 -8.42 4.63 -4.68
C PRO A 279 -7.52 5.16 -5.82
N HIS A 280 -7.41 6.48 -5.97
CA HIS A 280 -6.50 7.13 -6.91
C HIS A 280 -5.03 7.11 -6.43
N ILE A 281 -4.77 6.67 -5.21
CA ILE A 281 -3.43 6.46 -4.65
C ILE A 281 -3.19 4.96 -4.54
N LEU A 282 -2.24 4.45 -5.32
CA LEU A 282 -1.78 3.08 -5.19
C LEU A 282 -0.74 3.03 -4.07
N ILE A 283 -0.98 2.23 -3.05
CA ILE A 283 -0.03 2.02 -1.95
C ILE A 283 0.55 0.62 -2.07
N GLY A 284 1.87 0.51 -1.99
CA GLY A 284 2.59 -0.75 -1.95
C GLY A 284 3.32 -0.95 -0.62
N LEU A 285 3.37 -2.20 -0.17
CA LEU A 285 4.11 -2.61 1.03
C LEU A 285 5.20 -3.62 0.64
N PRO A 286 6.22 -3.19 -0.14
CA PRO A 286 7.21 -4.10 -0.65
C PRO A 286 8.09 -4.68 0.45
N THR A 287 8.48 -5.94 0.28
CA THR A 287 9.48 -6.56 1.14
C THR A 287 10.88 -6.26 0.61
N ARG A 288 11.67 -5.53 1.39
CA ARG A 288 13.11 -5.37 1.19
C ARG A 288 13.83 -6.62 1.63
N TYR A 289 14.68 -7.16 0.76
CA TYR A 289 15.51 -8.34 1.03
C TYR A 289 16.98 -7.95 1.07
N VAL A 290 17.66 -8.28 2.18
CA VAL A 290 19.04 -7.87 2.45
C VAL A 290 19.92 -9.09 2.71
N GLU A 291 20.96 -9.28 1.92
CA GLU A 291 21.99 -10.30 2.14
C GLU A 291 23.09 -9.73 3.05
N ARG A 292 23.14 -10.21 4.30
CA ARG A 292 24.14 -9.75 5.29
C ARG A 292 25.41 -10.59 5.34
N GLY A 293 25.29 -11.89 4.98
CA GLY A 293 26.37 -12.85 5.22
C GLY A 293 26.63 -13.08 6.72
N TRP A 294 27.62 -13.92 7.01
CA TRP A 294 28.04 -14.15 8.39
C TRP A 294 28.89 -13.00 8.92
N SER A 295 28.55 -12.55 10.11
CA SER A 295 29.28 -11.53 10.89
C SER A 295 29.12 -11.78 12.39
N PRO A 296 29.88 -11.11 13.26
CA PRO A 296 29.67 -11.18 14.70
C PRO A 296 28.24 -10.77 15.12
N SER A 297 27.65 -9.77 14.47
CA SER A 297 26.27 -9.35 14.73
C SER A 297 25.26 -10.40 14.26
N MET A 298 25.44 -11.00 13.09
CA MET A 298 24.56 -12.07 12.60
C MET A 298 24.55 -13.28 13.53
N ARG A 299 25.69 -13.62 14.13
CA ARG A 299 25.82 -14.74 15.06
C ARG A 299 25.18 -14.47 16.45
N LYS A 300 24.88 -13.20 16.77
CA LYS A 300 24.15 -12.80 17.99
C LYS A 300 22.64 -12.77 17.80
N LEU A 301 22.15 -12.89 16.59
CA LEU A 301 20.71 -12.93 16.31
C LEU A 301 20.10 -14.24 16.84
N PRO A 302 18.79 -14.25 17.15
CA PRO A 302 18.10 -15.42 17.69
C PRO A 302 18.29 -16.68 16.84
N GLN A 303 18.26 -17.84 17.49
CA GLN A 303 18.23 -19.17 16.85
C GLN A 303 19.45 -19.45 15.95
N LEU A 304 20.66 -19.19 16.44
CA LEU A 304 21.90 -19.39 15.68
C LEU A 304 21.99 -20.79 15.06
N GLY A 305 21.66 -21.87 15.79
CA GLY A 305 21.69 -23.23 15.27
C GLY A 305 20.77 -23.43 14.06
N HIS A 306 19.59 -22.80 14.04
CA HIS A 306 18.70 -22.80 12.87
C HIS A 306 19.30 -22.04 11.68
N ARG A 307 19.94 -20.89 11.92
CA ARG A 307 20.62 -20.13 10.87
C ARG A 307 21.75 -20.91 10.24
N GLU A 308 22.57 -21.57 11.07
CA GLU A 308 23.68 -22.42 10.62
C GLU A 308 23.16 -23.65 9.84
N MET A 309 22.11 -24.29 10.32
CA MET A 309 21.47 -25.41 9.63
C MET A 309 20.97 -25.00 8.24
N ARG A 310 20.22 -23.88 8.14
CA ARG A 310 19.70 -23.37 6.87
C ARG A 310 20.81 -22.92 5.91
N SER A 311 21.89 -22.35 6.43
CA SER A 311 23.05 -21.93 5.64
C SER A 311 23.76 -23.10 4.97
N LYS A 312 23.60 -24.35 5.45
CA LYS A 312 24.12 -25.56 4.78
C LYS A 312 23.43 -25.80 3.43
N ALA A 313 22.15 -25.44 3.29
CA ALA A 313 21.46 -25.55 2.01
C ALA A 313 21.84 -24.40 1.05
N HIS A 314 21.88 -23.19 1.56
CA HIS A 314 22.36 -22.00 0.87
C HIS A 314 22.66 -20.90 1.88
N LEU A 315 23.80 -20.22 1.76
CA LEU A 315 24.27 -19.19 2.68
C LEU A 315 23.16 -18.17 3.05
N ARG A 316 22.48 -17.64 2.07
CA ARG A 316 21.42 -16.63 2.26
C ARG A 316 20.25 -17.11 3.12
N TYR A 317 19.95 -18.40 3.17
CA TYR A 317 18.81 -18.90 3.95
C TYR A 317 19.00 -18.75 5.46
N GLY A 318 20.24 -18.67 5.94
CA GLY A 318 20.55 -18.40 7.33
C GLY A 318 20.97 -16.96 7.63
N THR A 319 21.37 -16.19 6.61
CA THR A 319 21.99 -14.87 6.80
C THR A 319 21.30 -13.72 6.10
N ALA A 320 20.30 -13.97 5.26
CA ALA A 320 19.46 -12.89 4.72
C ALA A 320 18.43 -12.44 5.76
N LEU A 321 18.04 -11.18 5.67
CA LEU A 321 17.02 -10.55 6.47
C LEU A 321 15.98 -9.91 5.55
N THR A 322 14.74 -9.84 6.02
CA THR A 322 13.64 -9.19 5.32
C THR A 322 12.88 -8.26 6.23
N GLU A 323 12.37 -7.18 5.67
CA GLU A 323 11.55 -6.16 6.35
C GLU A 323 10.63 -5.50 5.34
N ALA A 324 9.56 -4.81 5.78
CA ALA A 324 8.66 -4.16 4.87
C ALA A 324 8.96 -2.66 4.74
N LEU A 325 8.84 -2.14 3.52
CA LEU A 325 8.83 -0.72 3.19
C LEU A 325 7.39 -0.26 2.92
N VAL A 326 7.24 1.03 2.62
CA VAL A 326 6.01 1.60 2.06
C VAL A 326 6.36 2.46 0.86
N MET A 327 5.48 2.47 -0.14
CA MET A 327 5.61 3.30 -1.34
C MET A 327 4.23 3.68 -1.86
N ALA A 328 4.16 4.80 -2.58
CA ALA A 328 2.91 5.27 -3.18
C ALA A 328 3.11 5.73 -4.62
N SER A 329 2.05 5.65 -5.41
CA SER A 329 2.03 6.11 -6.79
C SER A 329 0.64 6.60 -7.19
N ARG A 330 0.58 7.60 -8.07
CA ARG A 330 -0.65 8.08 -8.69
C ARG A 330 -0.79 7.66 -10.15
N ASN A 331 0.26 7.11 -10.77
CA ASN A 331 0.23 6.65 -12.16
C ASN A 331 0.46 5.14 -12.32
N GLY A 332 0.89 4.46 -11.25
CA GLY A 332 1.10 3.01 -11.22
C GLY A 332 2.42 2.53 -11.82
N VAL A 333 3.31 3.42 -12.22
CA VAL A 333 4.64 3.10 -12.76
C VAL A 333 5.74 3.77 -11.95
N HIS A 334 5.56 5.05 -11.65
CA HIS A 334 6.48 5.82 -10.84
C HIS A 334 6.00 5.85 -9.40
N PHE A 335 6.84 5.37 -8.47
CA PHE A 335 6.54 5.29 -7.04
C PHE A 335 7.50 6.15 -6.23
N GLU A 336 6.96 6.95 -5.34
CA GLU A 336 7.72 7.51 -4.23
C GLU A 336 7.84 6.44 -3.14
N ARG A 337 9.05 6.00 -2.83
CA ARG A 337 9.33 4.94 -1.88
C ARG A 337 10.05 5.50 -0.65
N TRP A 338 9.52 5.20 0.53
CA TRP A 338 10.21 5.48 1.78
C TRP A 338 11.36 4.50 1.96
N ASN A 339 12.59 5.03 2.14
CA ASN A 339 13.80 4.21 2.22
C ASN A 339 14.08 3.65 3.61
N GLU A 340 13.39 4.15 4.64
CA GLU A 340 13.38 3.52 5.94
C GLU A 340 12.31 2.43 6.04
N ALA A 341 12.55 1.43 6.93
CA ALA A 341 11.60 0.33 7.08
C ALA A 341 10.31 0.78 7.73
N PHE A 342 9.19 0.57 7.04
CA PHE A 342 7.83 0.75 7.56
C PHE A 342 7.51 -0.25 8.66
N LEU A 343 7.88 -1.52 8.46
CA LEU A 343 7.74 -2.58 9.44
C LEU A 343 9.11 -3.20 9.70
N ARG A 344 9.70 -2.84 10.85
CA ARG A 344 11.02 -3.28 11.28
C ARG A 344 10.95 -4.66 11.95
N PRO A 345 12.02 -5.48 11.92
CA PRO A 345 12.03 -6.78 12.58
C PRO A 345 11.77 -6.75 14.10
N GLY A 346 11.87 -5.60 14.73
CA GLY A 346 11.56 -5.39 16.14
C GLY A 346 12.60 -5.95 17.11
N PRO A 347 12.24 -6.12 18.41
CA PRO A 347 13.14 -6.69 19.41
C PRO A 347 13.57 -8.10 19.04
N GLN A 348 14.82 -8.43 19.35
CA GLN A 348 15.36 -9.77 19.13
C GLN A 348 14.68 -10.79 20.05
N ARG A 349 13.93 -11.70 19.50
CA ARG A 349 13.27 -12.83 20.18
C ARG A 349 13.27 -14.05 19.25
N PRO A 350 13.00 -15.26 19.74
CA PRO A 350 12.81 -16.41 18.86
C PRO A 350 11.92 -16.06 17.66
N GLU A 351 12.24 -16.58 16.49
CA GLU A 351 11.46 -16.43 15.23
C GLU A 351 11.45 -15.03 14.60
N THR A 352 12.35 -14.14 15.05
CA THR A 352 12.55 -12.81 14.45
C THR A 352 13.93 -12.65 13.82
N TRP A 353 14.11 -11.57 13.06
CA TRP A 353 15.37 -11.24 12.38
C TRP A 353 15.85 -12.29 11.41
N GLN A 354 14.98 -12.80 10.57
CA GLN A 354 15.32 -13.88 9.63
C GLN A 354 14.72 -13.65 8.24
N TYR A 355 15.21 -14.44 7.28
CA TYR A 355 14.64 -14.49 5.95
C TYR A 355 13.21 -15.04 6.00
N GLY A 356 12.28 -14.32 5.39
CA GLY A 356 10.84 -14.66 5.38
C GLY A 356 10.03 -13.94 6.45
N GLN A 357 10.65 -13.24 7.42
CA GLN A 357 9.93 -12.36 8.32
C GLN A 357 9.46 -11.10 7.57
N HIS A 358 8.31 -10.57 7.97
CA HIS A 358 7.70 -9.36 7.39
C HIS A 358 7.46 -9.45 5.87
N TYR A 359 7.04 -10.62 5.39
CA TYR A 359 6.24 -10.68 4.18
C TYR A 359 4.83 -10.27 4.55
N VAL A 360 4.51 -8.99 4.27
CA VAL A 360 3.21 -8.43 4.56
C VAL A 360 2.17 -9.07 3.64
N ALA A 361 1.01 -9.43 4.20
CA ALA A 361 -0.13 -9.88 3.41
C ALA A 361 -0.58 -8.77 2.45
N TRP A 362 -1.08 -9.18 1.30
CA TRP A 362 -1.65 -8.23 0.36
C TRP A 362 -2.96 -7.67 0.90
N HIS A 363 -3.15 -6.38 0.76
CA HIS A 363 -4.14 -5.46 1.32
C HIS A 363 -3.95 -5.14 2.81
N ALA A 364 -4.14 -3.86 3.12
CA ALA A 364 -4.51 -3.38 4.43
C ALA A 364 -6.04 -3.34 4.51
N VAL A 365 -6.61 -3.72 5.63
CA VAL A 365 -8.06 -3.70 5.85
C VAL A 365 -8.42 -2.86 7.06
N GLU A 366 -9.62 -2.28 7.06
CA GLU A 366 -10.14 -1.56 8.20
C GLU A 366 -10.76 -2.54 9.20
N THR A 367 -10.40 -2.38 10.48
CA THR A 367 -10.93 -3.18 11.59
C THR A 367 -11.33 -2.26 12.74
N GLU A 368 -12.19 -2.74 13.62
CA GLU A 368 -12.50 -2.03 14.85
C GLU A 368 -11.26 -1.87 15.73
N SER A 369 -11.18 -0.74 16.42
CA SER A 369 -10.15 -0.51 17.44
C SER A 369 -10.42 -1.33 18.70
N SER A 370 -9.34 -1.79 19.33
CA SER A 370 -9.44 -2.41 20.67
C SER A 370 -9.78 -1.39 21.79
N LEU A 371 -9.74 -0.10 21.51
CA LEU A 371 -10.11 0.97 22.43
C LEU A 371 -11.59 1.33 22.23
N PRO A 372 -12.48 1.07 23.19
CA PRO A 372 -13.90 1.38 23.06
C PRO A 372 -14.15 2.86 22.73
N GLY A 373 -14.95 3.13 21.70
CA GLY A 373 -15.28 4.48 21.26
C GLY A 373 -14.20 5.18 20.44
N ALA A 374 -13.06 4.55 20.19
CA ALA A 374 -12.06 5.05 19.25
C ALA A 374 -12.49 4.76 17.80
N PRO A 375 -12.03 5.58 16.83
CA PRO A 375 -12.21 5.27 15.42
C PRO A 375 -11.59 3.91 15.04
N ASN A 376 -12.07 3.32 13.95
CA ASN A 376 -11.46 2.16 13.33
C ASN A 376 -9.99 2.40 12.99
N GLU A 377 -9.24 1.32 12.82
CA GLU A 377 -7.81 1.34 12.49
C GLU A 377 -7.50 0.51 11.24
N LEU A 378 -6.38 0.78 10.60
CA LEU A 378 -5.82 -0.09 9.55
C LEU A 378 -5.19 -1.31 10.20
N SER A 379 -5.50 -2.49 9.67
CA SER A 379 -4.84 -3.74 10.02
C SER A 379 -3.99 -4.25 8.88
N PHE A 380 -2.76 -4.63 9.23
CA PHE A 380 -1.79 -5.31 8.38
C PHE A 380 -1.45 -6.66 8.99
N TYR A 381 -1.17 -7.63 8.16
CA TYR A 381 -0.82 -8.97 8.62
C TYR A 381 0.56 -9.34 8.07
N SER A 382 1.43 -9.84 8.92
CA SER A 382 2.81 -10.07 8.54
C SER A 382 3.36 -11.36 9.13
N THR A 383 4.13 -12.09 8.33
CA THR A 383 4.69 -13.39 8.72
C THR A 383 5.74 -13.25 9.81
N GLU A 384 5.68 -14.16 10.78
CA GLU A 384 6.71 -14.45 11.78
C GLU A 384 7.03 -15.95 11.78
N GLY A 385 8.22 -16.35 12.18
CA GLY A 385 8.57 -17.76 12.35
C GLY A 385 8.83 -18.54 11.05
N GLY A 386 8.74 -17.92 9.89
CA GLY A 386 9.02 -18.57 8.62
C GLY A 386 10.43 -19.19 8.62
N TRP A 387 10.58 -20.42 8.05
CA TRP A 387 11.82 -21.19 8.01
C TRP A 387 12.29 -21.76 9.36
N THR A 388 11.52 -21.66 10.44
CA THR A 388 11.87 -22.18 11.75
C THR A 388 10.81 -23.16 12.24
N GLY A 389 11.23 -24.30 12.81
CA GLY A 389 10.29 -25.28 13.35
C GLY A 389 9.28 -25.84 12.32
N ASP A 390 8.15 -26.34 12.82
CA ASP A 390 7.14 -27.05 12.02
C ASP A 390 6.00 -26.14 11.57
N SER A 391 5.94 -24.89 12.06
CA SER A 391 4.89 -23.93 11.74
C SER A 391 5.47 -22.52 11.54
N ASN A 392 4.64 -21.63 11.04
CA ASN A 392 4.84 -20.18 11.13
C ASN A 392 3.54 -19.51 11.58
N ALA A 393 3.62 -18.22 11.87
CA ALA A 393 2.50 -17.43 12.32
C ALA A 393 2.35 -16.15 11.49
N VAL A 394 1.16 -15.60 11.50
CA VAL A 394 0.88 -14.26 10.97
C VAL A 394 0.44 -13.37 12.11
N ARG A 395 1.20 -12.30 12.34
CA ARG A 395 0.86 -11.29 13.34
C ARG A 395 0.12 -10.13 12.71
N ARG A 396 -0.92 -9.65 13.42
CA ARG A 396 -1.61 -8.41 13.11
C ARG A 396 -0.79 -7.22 13.60
N TYR A 397 -0.76 -6.17 12.80
CA TYR A 397 -0.20 -4.85 13.11
C TYR A 397 -1.25 -3.80 12.82
N THR A 398 -1.29 -2.73 13.60
CA THR A 398 -2.29 -1.68 13.40
C THR A 398 -1.67 -0.32 13.21
N LEU A 399 -2.36 0.51 12.47
CA LEU A 399 -2.03 1.90 12.22
C LEU A 399 -3.34 2.70 12.20
N ARG A 400 -3.26 3.99 12.51
CA ARG A 400 -4.35 4.92 12.30
C ARG A 400 -4.86 4.87 10.85
N LEU A 401 -6.14 5.09 10.61
CA LEU A 401 -6.66 5.31 9.25
C LEU A 401 -5.88 6.45 8.58
N ASP A 402 -5.46 6.26 7.32
CA ASP A 402 -4.60 7.15 6.55
C ASP A 402 -3.21 7.42 7.15
N GLY A 403 -2.85 6.76 8.23
CA GLY A 403 -1.71 7.08 9.11
C GLY A 403 -0.33 6.64 8.62
N PHE A 404 -0.13 6.38 7.33
CA PHE A 404 1.18 5.97 6.80
C PHE A 404 2.23 7.06 6.96
N VAL A 405 1.88 8.28 6.58
CA VAL A 405 2.73 9.47 6.62
C VAL A 405 1.90 10.66 7.06
N SER A 406 2.47 11.51 7.87
CA SER A 406 1.90 12.83 8.22
C SER A 406 2.79 13.97 7.74
N VAL A 407 2.22 15.16 7.67
CA VAL A 407 2.98 16.40 7.82
C VAL A 407 3.04 16.71 9.31
N ASN A 408 4.24 16.66 9.88
CA ASN A 408 4.49 16.84 11.31
C ASN A 408 5.07 18.22 11.61
N GLY A 409 4.43 18.93 12.54
CA GLY A 409 4.97 20.13 13.17
C GLY A 409 5.46 19.83 14.58
N ASN A 410 6.65 20.29 14.92
CA ASN A 410 7.17 20.20 16.28
C ASN A 410 6.60 21.32 17.19
N SER A 411 7.06 21.43 18.43
CA SER A 411 6.59 22.44 19.41
C SER A 411 6.84 23.90 18.99
N LYS A 412 7.69 24.17 18.02
CA LYS A 412 7.90 25.52 17.48
C LYS A 412 6.87 25.87 16.39
N GLY A 413 6.20 24.85 15.86
CA GLY A 413 5.29 24.96 14.77
C GLY A 413 5.97 25.20 13.41
N GLY A 414 5.17 25.17 12.39
CA GLY A 414 5.59 25.46 11.01
C GLY A 414 4.41 25.44 10.06
N ILE A 415 4.68 25.65 8.79
CA ILE A 415 3.67 25.84 7.75
C ILE A 415 3.92 24.86 6.61
N MET A 416 2.87 24.21 6.15
CA MET A 416 2.81 23.51 4.88
C MET A 416 1.87 24.24 3.93
N THR A 417 2.33 24.50 2.71
CA THR A 417 1.50 25.08 1.64
C THR A 417 1.34 24.09 0.51
N THR A 418 0.11 23.95 0.01
CA THR A 418 -0.15 23.08 -1.15
C THR A 418 0.17 23.78 -2.46
N LYS A 419 0.46 23.01 -3.50
CA LYS A 419 0.31 23.47 -4.88
C LYS A 419 -1.13 23.96 -5.13
N PRO A 420 -1.37 24.71 -6.22
CA PRO A 420 -2.73 25.05 -6.59
C PRO A 420 -3.60 23.80 -6.78
N VAL A 421 -4.73 23.75 -6.08
CA VAL A 421 -5.69 22.64 -6.17
C VAL A 421 -7.07 23.18 -6.57
N ARG A 422 -7.82 22.34 -7.27
CA ARG A 422 -9.25 22.55 -7.51
C ARG A 422 -10.02 21.46 -6.77
N PHE A 423 -11.03 21.86 -6.01
CA PHE A 423 -11.85 20.94 -5.23
C PHE A 423 -13.33 21.07 -5.56
N SER A 424 -14.10 20.06 -5.20
CA SER A 424 -15.56 20.07 -5.08
C SER A 424 -15.93 19.71 -3.64
N GLY A 425 -17.14 20.09 -3.21
CA GLY A 425 -17.59 19.92 -1.84
C GLY A 425 -17.69 21.24 -1.09
N ARG A 426 -18.29 21.19 0.08
CA ARG A 426 -18.70 22.38 0.85
C ARG A 426 -17.97 22.53 2.19
N GLN A 427 -17.39 21.47 2.71
CA GLN A 427 -16.68 21.47 4.00
C GLN A 427 -15.32 20.81 3.87
N LEU A 428 -14.33 21.33 4.57
CA LEU A 428 -13.01 20.71 4.69
C LEU A 428 -12.96 19.88 5.97
N LYS A 429 -12.66 18.58 5.84
CA LYS A 429 -12.41 17.66 6.95
C LYS A 429 -10.92 17.28 7.03
N LEU A 430 -10.40 17.16 8.24
CA LEU A 430 -9.01 16.78 8.52
C LEU A 430 -8.94 15.45 9.28
N ASN A 431 -7.95 14.66 8.95
CA ASN A 431 -7.46 13.55 9.75
C ASN A 431 -6.13 13.98 10.39
N PHE A 432 -6.10 14.11 11.72
CA PHE A 432 -4.96 14.69 12.45
C PHE A 432 -4.89 14.18 13.89
N ALA A 433 -3.73 14.37 14.50
CA ALA A 433 -3.52 14.21 15.94
C ALA A 433 -2.61 15.33 16.45
N THR A 434 -2.88 15.87 17.64
CA THR A 434 -2.03 16.87 18.31
C THR A 434 -1.75 16.44 19.74
N SER A 435 -0.72 17.06 20.34
CA SER A 435 -0.60 17.05 21.80
C SER A 435 -1.66 17.93 22.46
N ALA A 436 -1.68 17.99 23.80
CA ALA A 436 -2.62 18.83 24.53
C ALA A 436 -2.40 20.35 24.33
N VAL A 437 -1.19 20.75 23.95
CA VAL A 437 -0.83 22.13 23.60
C VAL A 437 -0.77 22.36 22.09
N GLY A 438 -0.76 21.29 21.34
CA GLY A 438 -0.67 21.33 19.88
C GLY A 438 -1.95 21.79 19.22
N GLN A 439 -1.82 22.28 18.00
CA GLN A 439 -2.98 22.74 17.21
C GLN A 439 -2.65 22.76 15.72
N ILE A 440 -3.72 22.75 14.92
CA ILE A 440 -3.66 22.98 13.49
C ILE A 440 -4.61 24.12 13.13
N ARG A 441 -4.17 25.05 12.28
CA ARG A 441 -5.02 26.04 11.63
C ARG A 441 -4.91 25.91 10.13
N VAL A 442 -5.95 26.25 9.41
CA VAL A 442 -6.01 26.19 7.96
C VAL A 442 -6.34 27.54 7.39
N GLY A 443 -5.53 28.00 6.46
CA GLY A 443 -5.81 29.16 5.61
C GLY A 443 -6.08 28.75 4.18
N ILE A 444 -6.95 29.49 3.48
CA ILE A 444 -7.18 29.34 2.05
C ILE A 444 -6.68 30.61 1.35
N GLN A 445 -5.87 30.42 0.32
CA GLN A 445 -5.26 31.49 -0.46
C GLN A 445 -5.60 31.35 -1.94
N THR A 446 -5.54 32.48 -2.66
CA THR A 446 -5.51 32.50 -4.12
C THR A 446 -4.20 31.86 -4.62
N VAL A 447 -4.09 31.60 -5.92
CA VAL A 447 -2.88 31.01 -6.53
C VAL A 447 -1.62 31.87 -6.35
N ASP A 448 -1.77 33.16 -6.23
CA ASP A 448 -0.71 34.16 -6.00
C ASP A 448 -0.41 34.39 -4.51
N GLY A 449 -0.95 33.54 -3.62
CA GLY A 449 -0.62 33.53 -2.19
C GLY A 449 -1.35 34.58 -1.35
N GLN A 450 -2.41 35.24 -1.88
CA GLN A 450 -3.21 36.18 -1.12
C GLN A 450 -4.27 35.45 -0.30
N ALA A 451 -4.35 35.71 1.01
CA ALA A 451 -5.38 35.13 1.86
C ALA A 451 -6.79 35.53 1.38
N ILE A 452 -7.68 34.56 1.26
CA ILE A 452 -9.08 34.79 0.91
C ILE A 452 -9.79 35.36 2.16
N LYS A 453 -10.44 36.49 1.99
CA LYS A 453 -11.12 37.21 3.11
C LYS A 453 -12.05 36.29 3.90
N GLY A 454 -11.81 36.21 5.21
CA GLY A 454 -12.60 35.40 6.15
C GLY A 454 -12.23 33.92 6.14
N LEU A 455 -11.15 33.52 5.43
CA LEU A 455 -10.66 32.13 5.35
C LEU A 455 -9.14 32.06 5.57
N GLY A 456 -8.53 33.06 6.20
CA GLY A 456 -7.13 33.05 6.57
C GLY A 456 -6.84 32.22 7.82
N LEU A 457 -5.57 32.10 8.18
CA LEU A 457 -5.13 31.36 9.39
C LEU A 457 -5.70 31.99 10.67
N GLU A 458 -5.77 33.33 10.73
CA GLU A 458 -6.26 34.07 11.90
C GLU A 458 -7.76 33.85 12.15
N GLU A 459 -8.55 33.70 11.07
CA GLU A 459 -9.98 33.43 11.18
C GLU A 459 -10.28 31.96 11.45
N CYS A 460 -9.32 31.07 11.24
CA CYS A 460 -9.50 29.63 11.48
C CYS A 460 -9.52 29.36 12.99
N SER A 461 -10.58 28.74 13.45
CA SER A 461 -10.64 28.17 14.80
C SER A 461 -9.59 27.08 14.93
N ALA A 462 -8.72 27.17 15.93
CA ALA A 462 -7.68 26.16 16.14
C ALA A 462 -8.28 24.77 16.34
N VAL A 463 -7.80 23.81 15.54
CA VAL A 463 -8.19 22.40 15.60
C VAL A 463 -7.19 21.66 16.45
N PHE A 464 -7.62 20.98 17.50
CA PHE A 464 -6.76 20.17 18.39
C PHE A 464 -7.46 18.88 18.82
N GLY A 465 -6.69 17.93 19.32
CA GLY A 465 -7.14 16.60 19.72
C GLY A 465 -6.67 15.51 18.76
N ASP A 466 -7.44 14.45 18.66
CA ASP A 466 -7.19 13.31 17.77
C ASP A 466 -8.49 12.92 17.08
N SER A 467 -8.56 13.10 15.76
CA SER A 467 -9.76 12.85 14.98
C SER A 467 -9.41 12.43 13.56
N VAL A 468 -10.18 11.50 13.01
CA VAL A 468 -10.03 11.04 11.62
C VAL A 468 -10.86 11.86 10.63
N GLU A 469 -11.82 12.69 11.13
CA GLU A 469 -12.74 13.49 10.30
C GLU A 469 -13.27 14.73 11.05
N ARG A 470 -12.39 15.68 11.32
CA ARG A 470 -12.78 16.95 11.96
C ARG A 470 -13.04 18.04 10.92
N THR A 471 -14.24 18.61 10.93
CA THR A 471 -14.57 19.79 10.11
C THR A 471 -13.80 21.01 10.58
N VAL A 472 -13.21 21.75 9.63
CA VAL A 472 -12.52 23.02 9.87
C VAL A 472 -13.57 24.16 9.89
N VAL A 473 -13.37 25.11 10.80
CA VAL A 473 -14.28 26.26 10.99
C VAL A 473 -13.50 27.56 10.95
N TRP A 474 -13.96 28.53 10.16
CA TRP A 474 -13.43 29.90 10.12
C TRP A 474 -14.47 30.86 10.71
N GLY A 475 -14.25 31.39 11.93
CA GLY A 475 -15.27 32.05 12.70
C GLY A 475 -16.48 31.13 12.90
N ASP A 476 -17.61 31.44 12.31
CA ASP A 476 -18.82 30.61 12.29
C ASP A 476 -19.03 29.90 10.92
N ARG A 477 -18.08 30.07 9.99
CA ARG A 477 -18.21 29.59 8.62
C ARG A 477 -17.56 28.20 8.45
N THR A 478 -18.30 27.26 7.91
CA THR A 478 -17.81 25.97 7.41
C THR A 478 -18.04 25.82 5.92
N ASP A 479 -18.96 26.60 5.34
CA ASP A 479 -19.37 26.48 3.94
C ASP A 479 -18.36 27.14 2.99
N LEU A 480 -17.76 26.32 2.13
CA LEU A 480 -16.78 26.69 1.11
C LEU A 480 -17.35 26.61 -0.32
N ASN A 481 -18.67 26.45 -0.48
CA ASN A 481 -19.32 26.27 -1.78
C ASN A 481 -18.96 27.38 -2.81
N SER A 482 -18.74 28.61 -2.34
CA SER A 482 -18.36 29.74 -3.21
C SER A 482 -16.96 29.59 -3.84
N LEU A 483 -16.13 28.64 -3.36
CA LEU A 483 -14.79 28.36 -3.86
C LEU A 483 -14.71 27.01 -4.59
N ALA A 484 -15.79 26.23 -4.58
CA ALA A 484 -15.83 24.95 -5.30
C ALA A 484 -15.62 25.20 -6.81
N GLY A 485 -14.67 24.47 -7.41
CA GLY A 485 -14.26 24.67 -8.80
C GLY A 485 -13.21 25.76 -9.03
N GLU A 486 -12.96 26.65 -8.05
CA GLU A 486 -11.90 27.65 -8.12
C GLU A 486 -10.52 27.04 -7.79
N LEU A 487 -9.48 27.71 -8.28
CA LEU A 487 -8.10 27.35 -7.94
C LEU A 487 -7.68 28.05 -6.66
N VAL A 488 -7.32 27.26 -5.66
CA VAL A 488 -6.88 27.75 -4.35
C VAL A 488 -5.62 27.03 -3.90
N ARG A 489 -4.91 27.61 -2.93
CA ARG A 489 -3.87 26.96 -2.14
C ARG A 489 -4.38 26.77 -0.73
N LEU A 490 -4.09 25.62 -0.12
CA LEU A 490 -4.32 25.39 1.30
C LEU A 490 -3.01 25.64 2.05
N VAL A 491 -3.13 26.33 3.17
CA VAL A 491 -2.01 26.61 4.08
C VAL A 491 -2.35 25.97 5.42
N PHE A 492 -1.51 25.08 5.89
CA PHE A 492 -1.68 24.42 7.19
C PHE A 492 -0.57 24.89 8.13
N GLU A 493 -0.95 25.60 9.18
CA GLU A 493 -0.07 25.90 10.31
C GLU A 493 -0.21 24.75 11.32
N ILE A 494 0.88 24.06 11.63
CA ILE A 494 0.89 22.86 12.46
C ILE A 494 1.86 23.06 13.62
N THR A 495 1.37 22.97 14.86
CA THR A 495 2.20 23.04 16.07
C THR A 495 1.96 21.78 16.90
N ASP A 496 3.05 21.07 17.25
CA ASP A 496 3.08 19.86 18.07
C ASP A 496 1.96 18.86 17.68
N GLY A 497 1.95 18.50 16.38
CA GLY A 497 0.91 17.66 15.81
C GLY A 497 1.28 17.07 14.45
N ASP A 498 0.40 16.19 13.99
CA ASP A 498 0.47 15.42 12.76
C ASP A 498 -0.79 15.62 11.94
N LEU A 499 -0.66 16.01 10.68
CA LEU A 499 -1.72 16.05 9.68
C LEU A 499 -1.55 14.88 8.70
N TYR A 500 -2.49 13.93 8.68
CA TYR A 500 -2.40 12.69 7.88
C TYR A 500 -3.08 12.80 6.53
N SER A 501 -4.29 13.35 6.52
CA SER A 501 -5.09 13.50 5.29
C SER A 501 -6.10 14.62 5.44
N PHE A 502 -6.63 15.08 4.30
CA PHE A 502 -7.76 15.98 4.25
C PHE A 502 -8.73 15.59 3.13
N GLN A 503 -9.97 16.08 3.23
CA GLN A 503 -11.00 15.82 2.23
C GLN A 503 -12.01 16.97 2.21
N PHE A 504 -12.45 17.38 1.01
CA PHE A 504 -13.62 18.20 0.86
C PHE A 504 -14.86 17.32 0.70
N VAL A 505 -15.90 17.61 1.45
CA VAL A 505 -17.15 16.82 1.45
C VAL A 505 -18.35 17.74 1.31
N ASP A 506 -19.48 17.20 0.90
CA ASP A 506 -20.76 17.88 1.02
C ASP A 506 -21.25 17.88 2.47
N ALA A 507 -22.13 18.84 2.84
CA ALA A 507 -22.44 19.14 4.24
C ALA A 507 -23.17 18.03 5.01
N ASP A 508 -23.67 17.00 4.33
CA ASP A 508 -24.55 15.94 4.87
C ASP A 508 -23.90 14.52 4.81
N GLU A 509 -22.57 14.44 4.57
CA GLU A 509 -21.84 13.17 4.58
C GLU A 509 -20.90 13.01 5.78
#